data_bb6eb4b9c5980f1fe502d8617fe779cb
#
_entry.id   bb6eb4b9c5980f1fe502d8617fe779cb
#
_cell.length_a   1.000
_cell.length_b   1.000
_cell.length_c   1.000
_cell.angle_alpha   90.00
_cell.angle_beta   90.00
_cell.angle_gamma   90.00
#
_symmetry.space_group_name_H-M   'P 1'
#
loop_
_entity.id
_entity.type
_entity.pdbx_description
1 polymer ?
#
loop_
_entity_poly.entity_id
_entity_poly.type
_entity_poly.pdbx_seq_one_letter_code
_entity_poly.pdbx_strand_id
1 'polypeptide(L)'
;MAFASITFIAASRRRAVLLLPLLLASLPAAAHSELRRSVPAAGAVLMQAPEQMELHFNERVQLTALRLYRDGSEEISLPRRAIRSATTEIIALPPLPPGAYRAEWRIISADGHPAGGVIPFRIEAPKRP
;
A
#
# COMPACT_ATOMS: atom_id res chain seq x y z
N MET A 1 -13.30 34.49 86.52
CA MET A 1 -12.22 33.97 85.69
C MET A 1 -12.82 33.06 84.72
N ALA A 2 -12.93 33.51 83.44
CA ALA A 2 -13.49 32.70 82.36
C ALA A 2 -12.33 32.25 81.49
N PHE A 3 -12.13 30.93 81.43
CA PHE A 3 -11.20 30.34 80.46
C PHE A 3 -11.96 30.05 79.19
N ALA A 4 -11.65 30.81 78.12
CA ALA A 4 -12.18 30.54 76.81
C ALA A 4 -11.37 29.41 76.17
N SER A 5 -11.98 28.26 75.99
CA SER A 5 -11.40 27.17 75.22
C SER A 5 -11.58 27.46 73.73
N ILE A 6 -10.45 27.74 73.06
CA ILE A 6 -10.43 27.89 71.61
C ILE A 6 -10.31 26.48 71.00
N THR A 7 -11.39 26.02 70.41
CA THR A 7 -11.38 24.76 69.63
C THR A 7 -10.85 25.04 68.24
N PHE A 8 -9.67 24.54 67.96
CA PHE A 8 -9.12 24.57 66.60
C PHE A 8 -9.81 23.50 65.76
N ILE A 9 -10.60 23.94 64.79
CA ILE A 9 -11.17 23.06 63.80
C ILE A 9 -10.12 22.90 62.68
N ALA A 10 -9.50 21.73 62.61
CA ALA A 10 -8.61 21.37 61.52
C ALA A 10 -9.40 21.15 60.24
N ALA A 11 -9.39 22.06 59.32
CA ALA A 11 -9.95 21.90 57.99
C ALA A 11 -9.11 20.92 57.17
N SER A 12 -9.57 19.70 57.09
CA SER A 12 -9.01 18.69 56.17
C SER A 12 -9.26 19.11 54.73
N ARG A 13 -8.24 19.64 54.09
CA ARG A 13 -8.27 19.87 52.64
C ARG A 13 -8.17 18.54 51.92
N ARG A 14 -9.32 17.94 51.61
CA ARG A 14 -9.37 16.82 50.66
C ARG A 14 -8.99 17.34 49.30
N ARG A 15 -7.77 17.05 48.86
CA ARG A 15 -7.35 17.25 47.49
C ARG A 15 -8.10 16.24 46.61
N ALA A 16 -9.13 16.71 45.95
CA ALA A 16 -9.79 15.94 44.92
C ALA A 16 -8.79 15.82 43.72
N VAL A 17 -8.20 14.66 43.60
CA VAL A 17 -7.41 14.30 42.37
C VAL A 17 -8.45 14.01 41.30
N LEU A 18 -8.67 14.99 40.44
CA LEU A 18 -9.41 14.81 39.21
C LEU A 18 -8.59 13.91 38.28
N LEU A 19 -8.88 12.62 38.32
CA LEU A 19 -8.44 11.69 37.28
C LEU A 19 -9.20 12.02 36.00
N LEU A 20 -8.54 12.82 35.14
CA LEU A 20 -9.02 13.05 33.79
C LEU A 20 -8.86 11.74 33.02
N PRO A 21 -9.95 11.10 32.52
CA PRO A 21 -9.78 9.95 31.67
C PRO A 21 -9.09 10.42 30.38
N LEU A 22 -7.88 9.95 30.17
CA LEU A 22 -7.17 10.09 28.91
C LEU A 22 -7.94 9.25 27.88
N LEU A 23 -8.87 9.87 27.16
CA LEU A 23 -9.45 9.27 25.97
C LEU A 23 -8.29 9.08 24.98
N LEU A 24 -7.73 7.87 24.93
CA LEU A 24 -6.96 7.43 23.79
C LEU A 24 -7.94 7.37 22.60
N ALA A 25 -8.01 8.45 21.85
CA ALA A 25 -8.60 8.43 20.54
C ALA A 25 -7.72 7.49 19.71
N SER A 26 -8.16 6.25 19.53
CA SER A 26 -7.58 5.36 18.53
C SER A 26 -7.84 6.00 17.18
N LEU A 27 -6.81 6.64 16.62
CA LEU A 27 -6.82 7.07 15.22
C LEU A 27 -7.03 5.81 14.39
N PRO A 28 -8.02 5.79 13.47
CA PRO A 28 -8.14 4.67 12.55
C PRO A 28 -6.82 4.59 11.80
N ALA A 29 -6.15 3.44 11.90
CA ALA A 29 -5.00 3.16 11.04
C ALA A 29 -5.51 3.27 9.61
N ALA A 30 -5.05 4.29 8.88
CA ALA A 30 -5.37 4.44 7.48
C ALA A 30 -4.85 3.18 6.78
N ALA A 31 -5.75 2.30 6.35
CA ALA A 31 -5.40 1.14 5.56
C ALA A 31 -4.96 1.66 4.19
N HIS A 32 -3.65 1.73 3.96
CA HIS A 32 -3.11 2.09 2.65
C HIS A 32 -3.36 0.95 1.67
N SER A 33 -3.80 1.30 0.46
CA SER A 33 -3.88 0.35 -0.64
C SER A 33 -2.48 -0.13 -0.99
N GLU A 34 -2.30 -1.45 -0.99
CA GLU A 34 -1.01 -2.08 -1.25
C GLU A 34 -1.12 -3.15 -2.31
N LEU A 35 -0.10 -3.24 -3.15
CA LEU A 35 0.10 -4.38 -4.00
C LEU A 35 0.62 -5.54 -3.13
N ARG A 36 -0.19 -6.59 -3.00
CA ARG A 36 0.14 -7.79 -2.21
C ARG A 36 1.04 -8.74 -2.96
N ARG A 37 0.77 -8.91 -4.25
CA ARG A 37 1.47 -9.86 -5.10
C ARG A 37 1.36 -9.43 -6.55
N SER A 38 2.39 -9.70 -7.33
CA SER A 38 2.37 -9.61 -8.78
C SER A 38 2.90 -10.89 -9.43
N VAL A 39 2.48 -11.12 -10.64
CA VAL A 39 3.04 -12.17 -11.52
C VAL A 39 3.32 -11.51 -12.88
N PRO A 40 4.56 -11.40 -13.32
CA PRO A 40 5.80 -11.78 -12.62
C PRO A 40 5.99 -11.04 -11.30
N ALA A 41 6.62 -11.71 -10.32
CA ALA A 41 6.98 -11.07 -9.06
C ALA A 41 8.14 -10.07 -9.26
N ALA A 42 8.22 -9.07 -8.38
CA ALA A 42 9.35 -8.14 -8.39
C ALA A 42 10.67 -8.91 -8.21
N GLY A 43 11.63 -8.67 -9.10
CA GLY A 43 12.93 -9.36 -9.10
C GLY A 43 12.91 -10.74 -9.75
N ALA A 44 11.79 -11.21 -10.31
CA ALA A 44 11.72 -12.51 -10.97
C ALA A 44 12.64 -12.58 -12.20
N VAL A 45 13.26 -13.73 -12.38
CA VAL A 45 14.03 -14.10 -13.56
C VAL A 45 13.29 -15.23 -14.27
N LEU A 46 12.80 -14.96 -15.48
CA LEU A 46 11.95 -15.86 -16.24
C LEU A 46 12.73 -16.46 -17.41
N MET A 47 12.57 -17.74 -17.62
CA MET A 47 13.13 -18.46 -18.79
C MET A 47 12.18 -18.46 -19.97
N GLN A 48 10.95 -18.03 -19.78
CA GLN A 48 9.92 -17.89 -20.80
C GLN A 48 9.19 -16.56 -20.63
N ALA A 49 8.81 -15.94 -21.74
CA ALA A 49 8.02 -14.72 -21.72
C ALA A 49 6.64 -14.98 -21.12
N PRO A 50 6.19 -14.18 -20.14
CA PRO A 50 4.84 -14.29 -19.61
C PRO A 50 3.82 -13.80 -20.64
N GLU A 51 2.67 -14.46 -20.70
CA GLU A 51 1.57 -14.06 -21.58
C GLU A 51 0.66 -12.99 -20.97
N GLN A 52 0.73 -12.84 -19.65
CA GLN A 52 -0.05 -11.87 -18.90
C GLN A 52 0.71 -11.40 -17.68
N MET A 53 0.31 -10.25 -17.18
CA MET A 53 0.71 -9.74 -15.88
C MET A 53 -0.49 -9.74 -14.94
N GLU A 54 -0.25 -10.14 -13.69
CA GLU A 54 -1.27 -10.13 -12.64
C GLU A 54 -0.84 -9.19 -11.51
N LEU A 55 -1.78 -8.36 -11.07
CA LEU A 55 -1.62 -7.48 -9.92
C LEU A 55 -2.71 -7.80 -8.91
N HIS A 56 -2.31 -8.16 -7.69
CA HIS A 56 -3.22 -8.49 -6.59
C HIS A 56 -3.06 -7.48 -5.46
N PHE A 57 -4.12 -6.75 -5.18
CA PHE A 57 -4.15 -5.71 -4.15
C PHE A 57 -4.87 -6.19 -2.89
N ASN A 58 -4.60 -5.54 -1.76
CA ASN A 58 -5.23 -5.82 -0.48
C ASN A 58 -6.70 -5.37 -0.40
N GLU A 59 -7.11 -4.46 -1.28
CA GLU A 59 -8.47 -3.94 -1.36
C GLU A 59 -8.85 -3.60 -2.81
N ARG A 60 -10.09 -3.19 -3.02
CA ARG A 60 -10.52 -2.73 -4.34
C ARG A 60 -9.86 -1.41 -4.68
N VAL A 61 -9.25 -1.36 -5.86
CA VAL A 61 -8.57 -0.19 -6.40
C VAL A 61 -8.96 -0.02 -7.87
N GLN A 62 -8.72 1.18 -8.39
CA GLN A 62 -8.76 1.45 -9.82
C GLN A 62 -7.33 1.53 -10.34
N LEU A 63 -6.94 0.62 -11.20
CA LEU A 63 -5.64 0.69 -11.87
C LEU A 63 -5.72 1.73 -12.99
N THR A 64 -5.17 2.91 -12.74
CA THR A 64 -5.27 4.06 -13.64
C THR A 64 -4.18 4.11 -14.69
N ALA A 65 -3.03 3.50 -14.41
CA ALA A 65 -1.94 3.37 -15.36
C ALA A 65 -1.14 2.11 -15.14
N LEU A 66 -0.70 1.52 -16.22
CA LEU A 66 0.32 0.49 -16.24
C LEU A 66 1.18 0.71 -17.48
N ARG A 67 2.47 0.91 -17.28
CA ARG A 67 3.46 1.08 -18.34
C ARG A 67 4.53 0.03 -18.20
N LEU A 68 4.94 -0.54 -19.30
CA LEU A 68 5.99 -1.54 -19.36
C LEU A 68 7.16 -1.00 -20.17
N TYR A 69 8.35 -1.07 -19.60
CA TYR A 69 9.58 -0.66 -20.25
C TYR A 69 10.56 -1.83 -20.34
N ARG A 70 11.29 -1.89 -21.42
CA ARG A 70 12.37 -2.84 -21.64
C ARG A 70 13.71 -2.09 -21.74
N ASP A 71 14.74 -2.64 -21.12
CA ASP A 71 16.11 -2.14 -21.17
C ASP A 71 16.23 -0.63 -20.89
N GLY A 72 15.46 -0.16 -19.91
CA GLY A 72 15.47 1.19 -19.40
C GLY A 72 14.42 2.11 -20.01
N SER A 73 14.36 2.31 -21.31
CA SER A 73 13.55 3.36 -21.93
C SER A 73 12.63 2.93 -23.07
N GLU A 74 12.76 1.70 -23.57
CA GLU A 74 11.87 1.18 -24.61
C GLU A 74 10.49 0.87 -24.03
N GLU A 75 9.51 1.72 -24.32
CA GLU A 75 8.13 1.49 -23.87
C GLU A 75 7.45 0.42 -24.73
N ILE A 76 6.93 -0.59 -24.07
CA ILE A 76 6.16 -1.67 -24.69
C ILE A 76 4.68 -1.30 -24.67
N SER A 77 4.07 -1.25 -25.85
CA SER A 77 2.65 -0.94 -25.98
C SER A 77 1.79 -2.07 -25.39
N LEU A 78 0.92 -1.74 -24.44
CA LEU A 78 -0.01 -2.67 -23.83
C LEU A 78 -1.42 -2.47 -24.40
N PRO A 79 -2.25 -3.53 -24.39
CA PRO A 79 -3.64 -3.41 -24.81
C PRO A 79 -4.40 -2.37 -23.99
N ARG A 80 -5.34 -1.70 -24.62
CA ARG A 80 -6.29 -0.83 -23.90
C ARG A 80 -7.16 -1.67 -22.98
N ARG A 81 -7.44 -1.15 -21.80
CA ARG A 81 -8.32 -1.76 -20.84
C ARG A 81 -9.23 -0.71 -20.20
N ALA A 82 -10.43 -1.12 -19.82
CA ALA A 82 -11.32 -0.28 -19.06
C ALA A 82 -10.83 -0.13 -17.62
N ILE A 83 -10.93 1.09 -17.06
CA ILE A 83 -10.69 1.33 -15.65
C ILE A 83 -11.91 0.84 -14.88
N ARG A 84 -11.67 -0.04 -13.91
CA ARG A 84 -12.71 -0.63 -13.05
C ARG A 84 -12.18 -0.78 -11.64
N SER A 85 -13.08 -0.88 -10.67
CA SER A 85 -12.72 -1.19 -9.30
C SER A 85 -12.60 -2.71 -9.12
N ALA A 86 -11.41 -3.17 -8.78
CA ALA A 86 -11.11 -4.59 -8.59
C ALA A 86 -9.96 -4.80 -7.61
N THR A 87 -9.91 -5.96 -6.97
CA THR A 87 -8.77 -6.40 -6.14
C THR A 87 -7.68 -7.06 -6.97
N THR A 88 -8.03 -7.57 -8.14
CA THR A 88 -7.12 -8.25 -9.05
C THR A 88 -7.26 -7.68 -10.45
N GLU A 89 -6.14 -7.35 -11.06
CA GLU A 89 -6.05 -6.96 -12.47
C GLU A 89 -5.19 -7.97 -13.21
N ILE A 90 -5.69 -8.42 -14.33
CA ILE A 90 -5.00 -9.30 -15.27
C ILE A 90 -4.86 -8.56 -16.60
N ILE A 91 -3.63 -8.37 -17.02
CA ILE A 91 -3.29 -7.59 -18.21
C ILE A 91 -2.58 -8.51 -19.19
N ALA A 92 -3.15 -8.66 -20.39
CA ALA A 92 -2.49 -9.39 -21.47
C ALA A 92 -1.21 -8.68 -21.90
N LEU A 93 -0.17 -9.44 -22.13
CA LEU A 93 1.13 -8.93 -22.60
C LEU A 93 1.34 -9.31 -24.07
N PRO A 94 1.92 -8.42 -24.87
CA PRO A 94 2.40 -8.79 -26.18
C PRO A 94 3.60 -9.75 -26.08
N PRO A 95 4.06 -10.37 -27.18
CA PRO A 95 5.31 -11.12 -27.15
C PRO A 95 6.45 -10.25 -26.63
N LEU A 96 7.15 -10.74 -25.60
CA LEU A 96 8.24 -10.03 -24.96
C LEU A 96 9.56 -10.74 -25.26
N PRO A 97 10.52 -10.08 -25.95
CA PRO A 97 11.86 -10.62 -26.14
C PRO A 97 12.65 -10.65 -24.81
N PRO A 98 13.73 -11.42 -24.73
CA PRO A 98 14.63 -11.38 -23.59
C PRO A 98 15.10 -9.95 -23.30
N GLY A 99 15.24 -9.62 -22.02
CA GLY A 99 15.66 -8.31 -21.56
C GLY A 99 15.31 -8.03 -20.11
N ALA A 100 15.67 -6.84 -19.67
CA ALA A 100 15.30 -6.34 -18.35
C ALA A 100 14.03 -5.48 -18.48
N TYR A 101 13.01 -5.83 -17.72
CA TYR A 101 11.71 -5.16 -17.77
C TYR A 101 11.43 -4.42 -16.47
N ARG A 102 10.63 -3.35 -16.61
CA ARG A 102 10.12 -2.56 -15.50
C ARG A 102 8.66 -2.21 -15.78
N ALA A 103 7.77 -2.73 -14.95
CA ALA A 103 6.36 -2.35 -14.99
C ALA A 103 6.09 -1.27 -13.94
N GLU A 104 5.63 -0.12 -14.40
CA GLU A 104 5.21 1.00 -13.55
C GLU A 104 3.70 1.02 -13.45
N TRP A 105 3.16 0.92 -12.24
CA TRP A 105 1.73 0.91 -12.02
C TRP A 105 1.29 2.08 -11.16
N ARG A 106 0.06 2.54 -11.38
CA ARG A 106 -0.61 3.56 -10.57
C ARG A 106 -2.04 3.16 -10.32
N ILE A 107 -2.49 3.40 -9.11
CA ILE A 107 -3.86 3.13 -8.67
C ILE A 107 -4.46 4.34 -7.96
N ILE A 108 -5.80 4.33 -7.89
CA ILE A 108 -6.56 5.15 -6.95
C ILE A 108 -7.34 4.17 -6.06
N SER A 109 -7.18 4.33 -4.74
CA SER A 109 -7.91 3.55 -3.75
C SER A 109 -9.39 3.93 -3.69
N ALA A 110 -10.20 3.12 -3.00
CA ALA A 110 -11.63 3.38 -2.85
C ALA A 110 -11.94 4.72 -2.18
N ASP A 111 -11.05 5.20 -1.31
CA ASP A 111 -11.14 6.51 -0.63
C ASP A 111 -10.51 7.67 -1.43
N GLY A 112 -10.07 7.41 -2.66
CA GLY A 112 -9.53 8.44 -3.57
C GLY A 112 -8.05 8.74 -3.45
N HIS A 113 -7.29 8.00 -2.65
CA HIS A 113 -5.84 8.20 -2.52
C HIS A 113 -5.06 7.53 -3.64
N PRO A 114 -4.12 8.24 -4.31
CA PRO A 114 -3.25 7.65 -5.30
C PRO A 114 -2.11 6.87 -4.64
N ALA A 115 -1.73 5.77 -5.28
CA ALA A 115 -0.53 5.01 -4.98
C ALA A 115 0.08 4.47 -6.26
N GLY A 116 1.32 4.02 -6.20
CA GLY A 116 2.00 3.45 -7.34
C GLY A 116 3.28 2.73 -6.94
N GLY A 117 3.86 2.04 -7.88
CA GLY A 117 5.09 1.31 -7.68
C GLY A 117 5.70 0.80 -8.96
N VAL A 118 6.78 0.06 -8.80
CA VAL A 118 7.56 -0.51 -9.88
C VAL A 118 7.78 -1.99 -9.63
N ILE A 119 7.59 -2.80 -10.66
CA ILE A 119 7.83 -4.24 -10.64
C ILE A 119 8.93 -4.54 -11.66
N PRO A 120 10.18 -4.70 -11.24
CA PRO A 120 11.25 -5.14 -12.13
C PRO A 120 11.21 -6.65 -12.30
N PHE A 121 11.49 -7.13 -13.51
CA PHE A 121 11.70 -8.54 -13.80
C PHE A 121 12.60 -8.70 -15.03
N ARG A 122 13.10 -9.89 -15.25
CA ARG A 122 13.96 -10.20 -16.38
C ARG A 122 13.42 -11.42 -17.13
N ILE A 123 13.58 -11.39 -18.43
CA ILE A 123 13.41 -12.57 -19.29
C ILE A 123 14.79 -12.90 -19.85
N GLU A 124 15.26 -14.09 -19.58
CA GLU A 124 16.52 -14.59 -20.09
C GLU A 124 16.32 -15.38 -21.38
N ALA A 125 17.28 -15.24 -22.27
CA ALA A 125 17.31 -16.07 -23.46
C ALA A 125 17.54 -17.54 -23.05
N PRO A 126 16.89 -18.52 -23.73
CA PRO A 126 17.19 -19.92 -23.50
C PRO A 126 18.67 -20.17 -23.81
N LYS A 127 19.36 -20.85 -22.88
CA LYS A 127 20.73 -21.27 -23.11
C LYS A 127 20.76 -22.21 -24.31
N ARG A 128 21.49 -21.87 -25.32
CA ARG A 128 21.76 -22.80 -26.43
C ARG A 128 22.52 -24.01 -25.86
N PRO A 129 22.14 -25.24 -26.26
CA PRO A 129 22.89 -26.41 -25.84
C PRO A 129 24.32 -26.40 -26.36
#